data_44574c765dd57c50dc5d61869dc463c4
#
_entry.id   44574c765dd57c50dc5d61869dc463c4
#
_cell.length_a   1.000
_cell.length_b   1.000
_cell.length_c   1.000
_cell.angle_alpha   90.00
_cell.angle_beta   90.00
_cell.angle_gamma   90.00
#
_symmetry.space_group_name_H-M   'P 1'
#
loop_
_entity.id
_entity.type
_entity.pdbx_description
1 polymer ?
#
loop_
_entity_poly.entity_id
_entity_poly.type
_entity_poly.pdbx_seq_one_letter_code
_entity_poly.pdbx_strand_id
1 'polypeptide(L)'
;MYTLYGDGIHDDTLAIQELLDSGMSLVALPAPKAHYCISDTLKIHSNQTFQLGETTVIKLMAGSNCCMITNAERQAHDITVTGGIWDYNNLEQAGNRLKTDPDWWNTVSHADGDWEKVVTYDTLDYTGVIMRFSHVTRLVVKDVTLKDPAAYCLQMAYSTYFTVENIRFDQNLGNPSAENMDGIHIDGGCRFGTIRNVKGTCYDDMVALNTDDCYDGPIEDISIDGVFGDHSLRGVRLLSLKNPVKRVSIRNVFGTFYQNAIGVTYFYPRRGSRGKMEHISISNVFAAHAPRRPEYNKPGKYNYSHVWVDRTLDIDSLTIDNLHCRETLGETPLIKVGSDTNIRNLSISNVTWENEVGVPLPLLRNLGNIGKLYLYNTDPGEDELLVNEGTIGKITEI
;
A
#
# COMPACT_ATOMS: atom_id res chain seq x y z
N MET A 1 8.47 -21.22 -32.15
CA MET A 1 9.24 -20.99 -30.90
C MET A 1 10.04 -19.72 -31.08
N TYR A 2 9.72 -18.71 -30.33
CA TYR A 2 10.44 -17.43 -30.35
C TYR A 2 11.80 -17.57 -29.66
N THR A 3 12.73 -16.71 -30.02
CA THR A 3 14.06 -16.70 -29.40
C THR A 3 14.01 -15.88 -28.10
N LEU A 4 14.46 -16.48 -27.00
CA LEU A 4 14.69 -15.81 -25.75
C LEU A 4 16.11 -15.22 -25.75
N TYR A 5 16.22 -13.89 -25.89
CA TYR A 5 17.51 -13.22 -26.07
C TYR A 5 18.21 -12.91 -24.74
N GLY A 6 17.51 -12.28 -23.82
CA GLY A 6 18.04 -11.87 -22.50
C GLY A 6 19.28 -11.01 -22.61
N ASP A 7 19.44 -10.25 -23.68
CA ASP A 7 20.64 -9.46 -23.98
C ASP A 7 20.50 -7.95 -23.64
N GLY A 8 19.32 -7.57 -23.13
CA GLY A 8 19.03 -6.20 -22.76
C GLY A 8 18.72 -5.26 -23.91
N ILE A 9 18.53 -5.79 -25.13
CA ILE A 9 18.29 -5.03 -26.36
C ILE A 9 17.04 -5.51 -27.08
N HIS A 10 16.94 -6.83 -27.32
CA HIS A 10 15.83 -7.41 -28.06
C HIS A 10 14.62 -7.66 -27.14
N ASP A 11 13.46 -7.55 -27.75
CA ASP A 11 12.19 -7.82 -27.06
C ASP A 11 12.00 -9.32 -26.84
N ASP A 12 11.88 -9.70 -25.58
CA ASP A 12 11.66 -11.09 -25.13
C ASP A 12 10.18 -11.38 -24.86
N THR A 13 9.26 -10.42 -25.03
CA THR A 13 7.84 -10.55 -24.66
C THR A 13 7.21 -11.81 -25.22
N LEU A 14 7.28 -12.00 -26.54
CA LEU A 14 6.65 -13.15 -27.20
C LEU A 14 7.29 -14.48 -26.80
N ALA A 15 8.61 -14.50 -26.57
CA ALA A 15 9.30 -15.72 -26.14
C ALA A 15 8.89 -16.12 -24.71
N ILE A 16 8.78 -15.14 -23.80
CA ILE A 16 8.33 -15.38 -22.44
C ILE A 16 6.84 -15.78 -22.43
N GLN A 17 6.01 -15.08 -23.20
CA GLN A 17 4.58 -15.42 -23.29
C GLN A 17 4.33 -16.81 -23.86
N GLU A 18 5.09 -17.25 -24.88
CA GLU A 18 5.01 -18.62 -25.42
C GLU A 18 5.30 -19.67 -24.33
N LEU A 19 6.25 -19.40 -23.43
CA LEU A 19 6.52 -20.27 -22.29
C LEU A 19 5.36 -20.26 -21.28
N LEU A 20 4.77 -19.12 -20.98
CA LEU A 20 3.59 -19.03 -20.12
C LEU A 20 2.38 -19.74 -20.72
N ASP A 21 2.18 -19.65 -22.05
CA ASP A 21 1.07 -20.31 -22.76
C ASP A 21 1.30 -21.80 -23.00
N SER A 22 2.47 -22.34 -22.66
CA SER A 22 2.84 -23.74 -22.92
C SER A 22 2.08 -24.76 -22.08
N GLY A 23 1.35 -24.32 -21.05
CA GLY A 23 0.67 -25.20 -20.09
C GLY A 23 1.59 -25.83 -19.04
N MET A 24 2.86 -25.42 -18.97
CA MET A 24 3.77 -25.84 -17.89
C MET A 24 3.33 -25.19 -16.56
N SER A 25 3.32 -25.97 -15.49
CA SER A 25 3.03 -25.48 -14.14
C SER A 25 4.17 -24.65 -13.54
N LEU A 26 5.40 -24.81 -14.05
CA LEU A 26 6.58 -24.03 -13.68
C LEU A 26 7.23 -23.47 -14.94
N VAL A 27 7.26 -22.16 -15.06
CA VAL A 27 8.02 -21.42 -16.05
C VAL A 27 9.16 -20.71 -15.33
N ALA A 28 10.35 -21.30 -15.42
CA ALA A 28 11.57 -20.72 -14.83
C ALA A 28 12.46 -20.17 -15.95
N LEU A 29 12.74 -18.87 -15.93
CA LEU A 29 13.63 -18.29 -16.91
C LEU A 29 15.09 -18.54 -16.53
N PRO A 30 15.97 -18.90 -17.49
CA PRO A 30 17.41 -19.00 -17.23
C PRO A 30 18.02 -17.64 -16.88
N ALA A 31 19.24 -17.63 -16.41
CA ALA A 31 19.97 -16.37 -16.23
C ALA A 31 20.19 -15.69 -17.59
N PRO A 32 19.81 -14.42 -17.76
CA PRO A 32 20.03 -13.69 -19.00
C PRO A 32 21.49 -13.30 -19.18
N LYS A 33 21.89 -12.94 -20.40
CA LYS A 33 23.24 -12.38 -20.68
C LYS A 33 23.40 -10.99 -20.07
N ALA A 34 22.32 -10.20 -20.05
CA ALA A 34 22.23 -8.88 -19.42
C ALA A 34 20.92 -8.76 -18.63
N HIS A 35 19.81 -8.54 -19.29
CA HIS A 35 18.46 -8.53 -18.71
C HIS A 35 17.44 -8.87 -19.80
N TYR A 36 16.25 -9.31 -19.40
CA TYR A 36 15.12 -9.48 -20.29
C TYR A 36 14.44 -8.14 -20.54
N CYS A 37 14.05 -7.89 -21.79
CA CYS A 37 13.24 -6.74 -22.18
C CYS A 37 11.84 -7.18 -22.55
N ILE A 38 10.82 -6.49 -22.07
CA ILE A 38 9.43 -6.73 -22.48
C ILE A 38 8.79 -5.43 -22.96
N SER A 39 7.95 -5.51 -23.97
CA SER A 39 7.24 -4.37 -24.56
C SER A 39 5.72 -4.44 -24.37
N ASP A 40 5.21 -5.54 -23.82
CA ASP A 40 3.78 -5.75 -23.58
C ASP A 40 3.58 -6.56 -22.29
N THR A 41 2.33 -6.58 -21.81
CA THR A 41 1.92 -7.24 -20.58
C THR A 41 2.02 -8.76 -20.70
N LEU A 42 2.78 -9.38 -19.81
CA LEU A 42 2.81 -10.84 -19.66
C LEU A 42 1.53 -11.31 -18.97
N LYS A 43 0.94 -12.39 -19.45
CA LYS A 43 -0.28 -13.01 -18.92
C LYS A 43 0.05 -14.39 -18.34
N ILE A 44 -0.06 -14.51 -17.01
CA ILE A 44 0.18 -15.78 -16.30
C ILE A 44 -1.14 -16.53 -16.08
N HIS A 45 -1.10 -17.84 -16.30
CA HIS A 45 -2.28 -18.70 -16.22
C HIS A 45 -2.50 -19.30 -14.82
N SER A 46 -3.71 -19.79 -14.58
CA SER A 46 -4.03 -20.55 -13.37
C SER A 46 -3.15 -21.79 -13.23
N ASN A 47 -2.83 -22.19 -11.98
CA ASN A 47 -1.94 -23.32 -11.64
C ASN A 47 -0.50 -23.14 -12.14
N GLN A 48 -0.03 -21.91 -12.23
CA GLN A 48 1.29 -21.64 -12.80
C GLN A 48 2.19 -20.86 -11.83
N THR A 49 3.44 -21.24 -11.80
CA THR A 49 4.54 -20.51 -11.15
C THR A 49 5.44 -19.90 -12.22
N PHE A 50 5.61 -18.57 -12.18
CA PHE A 50 6.62 -17.85 -12.94
C PHE A 50 7.78 -17.50 -12.04
N GLN A 51 8.96 -18.01 -12.36
CA GLN A 51 10.15 -17.92 -11.52
C GLN A 51 11.32 -17.24 -12.23
N LEU A 52 11.90 -16.25 -11.56
CA LEU A 52 13.16 -15.62 -11.94
C LEU A 52 14.23 -15.88 -10.87
N GLY A 53 15.50 -15.87 -11.26
CA GLY A 53 16.59 -15.79 -10.30
C GLY A 53 16.57 -14.45 -9.57
N GLU A 54 17.02 -14.40 -8.31
CA GLU A 54 16.94 -13.20 -7.46
C GLU A 54 17.53 -11.94 -8.11
N THR A 55 18.60 -12.07 -8.86
CA THR A 55 19.29 -10.95 -9.54
C THR A 55 18.90 -10.80 -11.01
N THR A 56 17.99 -11.63 -11.50
CA THR A 56 17.50 -11.53 -12.87
C THR A 56 16.64 -10.29 -13.03
N VAL A 57 17.00 -9.42 -13.95
CA VAL A 57 16.21 -8.23 -14.25
C VAL A 57 15.29 -8.51 -15.43
N ILE A 58 14.03 -8.18 -15.29
CA ILE A 58 13.07 -8.02 -16.37
C ILE A 58 12.67 -6.55 -16.44
N LYS A 59 12.88 -5.91 -17.60
CA LYS A 59 12.74 -4.47 -17.78
C LYS A 59 11.71 -4.13 -18.85
N LEU A 60 10.85 -3.17 -18.55
CA LEU A 60 9.90 -2.64 -19.52
C LEU A 60 10.62 -1.74 -20.53
N MET A 61 10.40 -1.98 -21.81
CA MET A 61 10.99 -1.20 -22.90
C MET A 61 10.39 0.21 -22.94
N ALA A 62 11.17 1.17 -23.43
CA ALA A 62 10.75 2.55 -23.56
C ALA A 62 9.42 2.69 -24.35
N GLY A 63 8.49 3.49 -23.84
CA GLY A 63 7.22 3.78 -24.48
C GLY A 63 6.19 2.65 -24.51
N SER A 64 6.42 1.53 -23.83
CA SER A 64 5.48 0.40 -23.78
C SER A 64 4.17 0.77 -23.08
N ASN A 65 4.23 1.55 -22.01
CA ASN A 65 3.06 2.09 -21.30
C ASN A 65 2.00 1.02 -20.94
N CYS A 66 2.44 -0.10 -20.40
CA CYS A 66 1.58 -1.21 -20.02
C CYS A 66 1.94 -1.74 -18.62
N CYS A 67 1.10 -2.55 -18.02
CA CYS A 67 1.46 -3.36 -16.87
C CYS A 67 2.45 -4.45 -17.27
N MET A 68 3.40 -4.82 -16.41
CA MET A 68 4.40 -5.82 -16.80
C MET A 68 3.85 -7.25 -16.73
N ILE A 69 2.99 -7.56 -15.74
CA ILE A 69 2.38 -8.90 -15.60
C ILE A 69 0.99 -8.82 -14.97
N THR A 70 0.10 -9.68 -15.46
CA THR A 70 -1.28 -9.84 -14.94
C THR A 70 -1.74 -11.30 -15.08
N ASN A 71 -2.88 -11.65 -14.46
CA ASN A 71 -3.52 -12.95 -14.69
C ASN A 71 -4.21 -13.02 -16.07
N ALA A 72 -4.10 -14.17 -16.72
CA ALA A 72 -4.69 -14.39 -18.06
C ALA A 72 -6.20 -14.56 -18.02
N GLU A 73 -6.71 -15.29 -17.02
CA GLU A 73 -8.14 -15.57 -16.89
C GLU A 73 -8.83 -14.54 -15.97
N ARG A 74 -10.07 -14.19 -16.28
CA ARG A 74 -10.92 -13.31 -15.47
C ARG A 74 -11.08 -13.82 -14.03
N GLN A 75 -11.18 -15.13 -13.83
CA GLN A 75 -11.19 -15.80 -12.53
C GLN A 75 -10.05 -16.81 -12.52
N ALA A 76 -8.94 -16.41 -11.96
CA ALA A 76 -7.72 -17.22 -11.91
C ALA A 76 -7.51 -17.82 -10.51
N HIS A 77 -6.67 -18.82 -10.43
CA HIS A 77 -6.32 -19.45 -9.16
C HIS A 77 -4.93 -20.09 -9.19
N ASP A 78 -4.32 -20.24 -8.01
CA ASP A 78 -3.03 -20.91 -7.84
C ASP A 78 -1.93 -20.31 -8.72
N ILE A 79 -1.76 -18.99 -8.63
CA ILE A 79 -0.72 -18.25 -9.34
C ILE A 79 0.41 -17.93 -8.37
N THR A 80 1.64 -18.17 -8.81
CA THR A 80 2.84 -17.74 -8.07
C THR A 80 3.78 -16.95 -8.98
N VAL A 81 4.18 -15.75 -8.54
CA VAL A 81 5.27 -14.98 -9.14
C VAL A 81 6.39 -14.88 -8.12
N THR A 82 7.59 -15.34 -8.46
CA THR A 82 8.69 -15.38 -7.51
C THR A 82 10.03 -15.00 -8.14
N GLY A 83 10.81 -14.23 -7.39
CA GLY A 83 12.15 -13.81 -7.77
C GLY A 83 12.21 -12.65 -8.76
N GLY A 84 13.42 -12.20 -8.97
CA GLY A 84 13.79 -11.18 -9.94
C GLY A 84 13.60 -9.73 -9.51
N ILE A 85 14.13 -8.86 -10.34
CA ILE A 85 14.01 -7.42 -10.28
C ILE A 85 13.11 -6.98 -11.43
N TRP A 86 11.94 -6.45 -11.10
CA TRP A 86 10.94 -5.98 -12.06
C TRP A 86 11.08 -4.48 -12.23
N ASP A 87 11.80 -4.05 -13.26
CA ASP A 87 12.13 -2.66 -13.55
C ASP A 87 11.10 -2.07 -14.53
N TYR A 88 10.22 -1.23 -14.02
CA TYR A 88 9.19 -0.56 -14.83
C TYR A 88 9.76 0.51 -15.77
N ASN A 89 10.98 1.00 -15.49
CA ASN A 89 11.63 2.00 -16.32
C ASN A 89 10.79 3.28 -16.50
N ASN A 90 10.24 3.80 -15.41
CA ASN A 90 9.22 4.86 -15.41
C ASN A 90 9.64 6.16 -16.14
N LEU A 91 10.94 6.47 -16.20
CA LEU A 91 11.42 7.66 -16.87
C LEU A 91 11.27 7.59 -18.41
N GLU A 92 11.16 6.38 -18.95
CA GLU A 92 10.96 6.11 -20.37
C GLU A 92 9.50 5.76 -20.71
N GLN A 93 8.59 5.86 -19.73
CA GLN A 93 7.16 5.62 -19.92
C GLN A 93 6.39 6.96 -19.89
N ALA A 94 5.12 6.94 -20.34
CA ALA A 94 4.21 8.06 -20.13
C ALA A 94 4.00 8.33 -18.63
N GLY A 95 3.75 9.57 -18.28
CA GLY A 95 3.51 9.95 -16.89
C GLY A 95 2.27 9.31 -16.29
N ASN A 96 2.22 9.27 -14.96
CA ASN A 96 1.08 8.76 -14.21
C ASN A 96 -0.22 9.50 -14.60
N ARG A 97 -1.19 8.76 -15.15
CA ARG A 97 -2.45 9.33 -15.63
C ARG A 97 -3.34 9.85 -14.50
N LEU A 98 -3.26 9.26 -13.31
CA LEU A 98 -3.94 9.76 -12.12
C LEU A 98 -3.61 11.23 -11.82
N LYS A 99 -2.46 11.69 -12.29
CA LYS A 99 -2.00 13.06 -12.12
C LYS A 99 -2.26 13.94 -13.33
N THR A 100 -2.11 13.40 -14.54
CA THR A 100 -2.22 14.17 -15.79
C THR A 100 -3.68 14.38 -16.22
N ASP A 101 -4.60 13.55 -15.75
CA ASP A 101 -6.04 13.61 -16.01
C ASP A 101 -6.84 13.34 -14.73
N PRO A 102 -7.04 14.35 -13.87
CA PRO A 102 -7.81 14.18 -12.63
C PRO A 102 -9.26 13.75 -12.84
N ASP A 103 -9.84 14.04 -14.01
CA ASP A 103 -11.22 13.64 -14.33
C ASP A 103 -11.31 12.16 -14.69
N TRP A 104 -10.25 11.58 -15.24
CA TRP A 104 -10.16 10.14 -15.50
C TRP A 104 -10.41 9.32 -14.25
N TRP A 105 -9.82 9.72 -13.13
CA TRP A 105 -10.02 9.10 -11.82
C TRP A 105 -11.50 9.01 -11.41
N ASN A 106 -12.27 10.07 -11.70
CA ASN A 106 -13.69 10.10 -11.38
C ASN A 106 -14.53 9.21 -12.34
N THR A 107 -13.98 8.79 -13.46
CA THR A 107 -14.66 7.95 -14.44
C THR A 107 -14.38 6.47 -14.30
N VAL A 108 -13.20 6.09 -13.81
CA VAL A 108 -12.78 4.69 -13.68
C VAL A 108 -12.94 4.11 -12.29
N SER A 109 -12.86 4.93 -11.24
CA SER A 109 -13.15 4.46 -9.91
C SER A 109 -14.66 4.23 -9.79
N HIS A 110 -15.12 3.12 -9.22
CA HIS A 110 -16.49 2.84 -8.78
C HIS A 110 -17.38 2.00 -9.65
N ALA A 111 -16.82 1.16 -10.45
CA ALA A 111 -17.59 0.03 -10.93
C ALA A 111 -17.95 -0.84 -9.73
N ASP A 112 -19.22 -0.92 -9.38
CA ASP A 112 -19.79 -1.69 -8.26
C ASP A 112 -19.51 -3.20 -8.41
N GLY A 113 -18.24 -3.61 -8.33
CA GLY A 113 -17.84 -5.00 -8.52
C GLY A 113 -18.08 -5.56 -9.92
N ASP A 114 -18.52 -4.74 -10.86
CA ASP A 114 -18.76 -5.16 -12.23
C ASP A 114 -17.44 -5.13 -13.01
N TRP A 115 -16.89 -6.30 -13.22
CA TRP A 115 -15.64 -6.49 -13.97
C TRP A 115 -15.63 -5.76 -15.31
N GLU A 116 -16.76 -5.65 -15.98
CA GLU A 116 -16.85 -5.07 -17.32
C GLU A 116 -16.88 -3.54 -17.33
N LYS A 117 -17.21 -2.95 -16.18
CA LYS A 117 -17.14 -1.50 -15.99
C LYS A 117 -15.82 -1.05 -15.38
N VAL A 118 -15.13 -1.96 -14.72
CA VAL A 118 -13.75 -1.73 -14.31
C VAL A 118 -12.89 -1.80 -15.56
N VAL A 119 -11.94 -0.92 -15.68
CA VAL A 119 -10.94 -0.96 -16.75
C VAL A 119 -10.49 -2.40 -16.91
N THR A 120 -10.90 -3.04 -18.01
CA THR A 120 -10.53 -4.42 -18.26
C THR A 120 -9.03 -4.50 -18.47
N TYR A 121 -8.43 -5.61 -18.13
CA TYR A 121 -6.99 -5.79 -18.36
C TYR A 121 -6.61 -5.67 -19.84
N ASP A 122 -7.55 -5.90 -20.73
CA ASP A 122 -7.36 -5.81 -22.18
C ASP A 122 -7.51 -4.38 -22.73
N THR A 123 -8.17 -3.50 -21.99
CA THR A 123 -8.40 -2.09 -22.36
C THR A 123 -7.81 -1.13 -21.35
N LEU A 124 -6.77 -1.57 -20.68
CA LEU A 124 -6.13 -0.81 -19.63
C LEU A 124 -5.70 0.55 -20.13
N ASP A 125 -6.44 1.53 -19.70
CA ASP A 125 -5.86 2.84 -19.60
C ASP A 125 -4.60 2.73 -18.74
N TYR A 126 -3.50 3.13 -19.31
CA TYR A 126 -2.22 3.10 -18.66
C TYR A 126 -2.26 3.73 -17.26
N THR A 127 -1.95 2.96 -16.25
CA THR A 127 -1.91 3.41 -14.85
C THR A 127 -0.51 3.41 -14.24
N GLY A 128 0.48 2.85 -14.93
CA GLY A 128 1.87 2.83 -14.44
C GLY A 128 2.17 1.78 -13.38
N VAL A 129 1.52 0.64 -13.42
CA VAL A 129 1.61 -0.43 -12.43
C VAL A 129 2.57 -1.53 -12.90
N ILE A 130 3.46 -1.99 -12.03
CA ILE A 130 4.37 -3.11 -12.35
C ILE A 130 3.58 -4.41 -12.46
N MET A 131 2.90 -4.82 -11.38
CA MET A 131 2.14 -6.06 -11.32
C MET A 131 0.69 -5.77 -10.96
N ARG A 132 -0.25 -6.33 -11.71
CA ARG A 132 -1.68 -6.18 -11.41
C ARG A 132 -2.37 -7.53 -11.46
N PHE A 133 -3.10 -7.85 -10.40
CA PHE A 133 -3.89 -9.08 -10.32
C PHE A 133 -5.32 -8.78 -9.85
N SER A 134 -6.29 -9.45 -10.45
CA SER A 134 -7.68 -9.29 -10.06
C SER A 134 -8.43 -10.62 -10.12
N HIS A 135 -9.34 -10.84 -9.16
CA HIS A 135 -10.15 -12.05 -9.07
C HIS A 135 -9.30 -13.35 -9.01
N VAL A 136 -8.16 -13.29 -8.32
CA VAL A 136 -7.28 -14.45 -8.16
C VAL A 136 -7.51 -15.10 -6.80
N THR A 137 -7.75 -16.40 -6.81
CA THR A 137 -7.80 -17.21 -5.58
C THR A 137 -6.45 -17.92 -5.38
N ARG A 138 -5.82 -17.74 -4.23
CA ARG A 138 -4.47 -18.27 -3.90
C ARG A 138 -3.37 -17.71 -4.81
N LEU A 139 -3.22 -16.38 -4.77
CA LEU A 139 -2.09 -15.67 -5.37
C LEU A 139 -0.91 -15.65 -4.42
N VAL A 140 0.28 -15.91 -4.91
CA VAL A 140 1.54 -15.73 -4.18
C VAL A 140 2.47 -14.83 -4.99
N VAL A 141 2.89 -13.71 -4.41
CA VAL A 141 3.96 -12.86 -4.96
C VAL A 141 5.06 -12.79 -3.91
N LYS A 142 6.27 -13.26 -4.24
CA LYS A 142 7.33 -13.34 -3.23
C LYS A 142 8.74 -13.21 -3.78
N ASP A 143 9.65 -12.82 -2.88
CA ASP A 143 11.09 -12.75 -3.14
C ASP A 143 11.43 -11.86 -4.35
N VAL A 144 10.66 -10.76 -4.56
CA VAL A 144 10.81 -9.86 -5.71
C VAL A 144 11.30 -8.48 -5.31
N THR A 145 12.06 -7.85 -6.19
CA THR A 145 12.33 -6.41 -6.13
C THR A 145 11.45 -5.71 -7.16
N LEU A 146 10.65 -4.76 -6.71
CA LEU A 146 9.75 -3.95 -7.55
C LEU A 146 10.37 -2.55 -7.69
N LYS A 147 10.73 -2.20 -8.94
CA LYS A 147 11.58 -1.06 -9.21
C LYS A 147 10.91 -0.05 -10.12
N ASP A 148 10.99 1.22 -9.72
CA ASP A 148 10.66 2.39 -10.52
C ASP A 148 9.29 2.36 -11.22
N PRO A 149 8.15 2.16 -10.48
CA PRO A 149 6.80 2.24 -11.06
C PRO A 149 6.47 3.69 -11.45
N ALA A 150 5.48 3.90 -12.30
CA ALA A 150 4.91 5.23 -12.52
C ALA A 150 3.71 5.50 -11.59
N ALA A 151 3.08 4.43 -11.04
CA ALA A 151 2.07 4.48 -10.00
C ALA A 151 2.35 3.38 -8.96
N TYR A 152 1.59 2.28 -8.94
CA TYR A 152 1.75 1.23 -7.93
C TYR A 152 2.77 0.17 -8.33
N CYS A 153 3.49 -0.39 -7.36
CA CYS A 153 4.33 -1.56 -7.64
C CYS A 153 3.48 -2.82 -7.83
N LEU A 154 2.64 -3.16 -6.85
CA LEU A 154 1.72 -4.31 -6.91
C LEU A 154 0.31 -3.85 -6.60
N GLN A 155 -0.62 -4.05 -7.52
CA GLN A 155 -2.04 -3.78 -7.33
C GLN A 155 -2.84 -5.09 -7.35
N MET A 156 -3.77 -5.24 -6.40
CA MET A 156 -4.68 -6.40 -6.33
C MET A 156 -6.11 -5.97 -6.02
N ALA A 157 -7.08 -6.60 -6.69
CA ALA A 157 -8.50 -6.42 -6.43
C ALA A 157 -9.23 -7.77 -6.41
N TYR A 158 -10.32 -7.89 -5.64
CA TYR A 158 -11.19 -9.07 -5.59
C TYR A 158 -10.46 -10.41 -5.40
N SER A 159 -9.26 -10.39 -4.83
CA SER A 159 -8.41 -11.56 -4.67
C SER A 159 -8.53 -12.17 -3.27
N THR A 160 -8.45 -13.50 -3.18
CA THR A 160 -8.67 -14.21 -1.94
C THR A 160 -7.58 -15.25 -1.65
N TYR A 161 -7.27 -15.44 -0.36
CA TYR A 161 -6.23 -16.39 0.10
C TYR A 161 -4.85 -16.06 -0.50
N PHE A 162 -4.50 -14.79 -0.54
CA PHE A 162 -3.24 -14.34 -1.13
C PHE A 162 -2.11 -14.22 -0.11
N THR A 163 -0.88 -14.35 -0.60
CA THR A 163 0.36 -14.11 0.16
C THR A 163 1.29 -13.20 -0.64
N VAL A 164 1.72 -12.11 -0.02
CA VAL A 164 2.75 -11.21 -0.54
C VAL A 164 3.87 -11.15 0.48
N GLU A 165 5.08 -11.60 0.13
CA GLU A 165 6.15 -11.72 1.09
C GLU A 165 7.54 -11.45 0.53
N ASN A 166 8.45 -10.95 1.38
CA ASN A 166 9.83 -10.67 1.02
C ASN A 166 9.93 -9.72 -0.18
N ILE A 167 9.22 -8.59 -0.13
CA ILE A 167 9.21 -7.60 -1.21
C ILE A 167 10.20 -6.50 -0.89
N ARG A 168 11.01 -6.14 -1.89
CA ARG A 168 11.84 -4.95 -1.84
C ARG A 168 11.30 -3.90 -2.80
N PHE A 169 11.17 -2.67 -2.31
CA PHE A 169 10.85 -1.51 -3.13
C PHE A 169 12.13 -0.73 -3.42
N ASP A 170 12.42 -0.48 -4.69
CA ASP A 170 13.55 0.31 -5.18
C ASP A 170 13.00 1.36 -6.15
N GLN A 171 12.50 2.46 -5.60
CA GLN A 171 11.76 3.46 -6.36
C GLN A 171 12.59 4.74 -6.53
N ASN A 172 12.57 5.28 -7.75
CA ASN A 172 13.01 6.64 -8.04
C ASN A 172 11.84 7.63 -7.90
N LEU A 173 12.03 8.89 -8.30
CA LEU A 173 11.03 9.95 -8.20
C LEU A 173 9.83 9.83 -9.14
N GLY A 174 9.82 8.86 -10.05
CA GLY A 174 8.75 8.67 -11.03
C GLY A 174 8.68 9.75 -12.12
N ASN A 175 7.85 9.51 -13.12
CA ASN A 175 7.60 10.39 -14.25
C ASN A 175 6.10 10.73 -14.34
N PRO A 176 5.71 12.00 -14.34
CA PRO A 176 6.54 13.21 -14.26
C PRO A 176 6.98 13.59 -12.85
N SER A 177 6.47 12.93 -11.83
CA SER A 177 6.80 13.18 -10.43
C SER A 177 6.44 11.98 -9.57
N ALA A 178 7.07 11.87 -8.40
CA ALA A 178 6.77 10.87 -7.38
C ALA A 178 5.36 11.10 -6.79
N GLU A 179 4.36 10.44 -7.32
CA GLU A 179 2.98 10.52 -6.83
C GLU A 179 2.24 9.20 -7.06
N ASN A 180 1.44 8.78 -6.07
CA ASN A 180 0.75 7.50 -6.04
C ASN A 180 1.69 6.30 -6.31
N MET A 181 2.93 6.39 -5.85
CA MET A 181 3.91 5.32 -6.00
C MET A 181 3.84 4.40 -4.77
N ASP A 182 2.70 3.71 -4.63
CA ASP A 182 2.52 2.74 -3.56
C ASP A 182 3.40 1.50 -3.79
N GLY A 183 3.80 0.86 -2.70
CA GLY A 183 4.43 -0.44 -2.77
C GLY A 183 3.40 -1.53 -3.10
N ILE A 184 2.53 -1.84 -2.14
CA ILE A 184 1.44 -2.81 -2.31
C ILE A 184 0.11 -2.08 -2.15
N HIS A 185 -0.69 -2.08 -3.19
CA HIS A 185 -2.00 -1.45 -3.25
C HIS A 185 -3.09 -2.52 -3.35
N ILE A 186 -3.81 -2.71 -2.26
CA ILE A 186 -4.92 -3.65 -2.16
C ILE A 186 -6.22 -2.90 -2.31
N ASP A 187 -6.95 -3.18 -3.36
CA ASP A 187 -8.27 -2.64 -3.64
C ASP A 187 -9.40 -3.48 -3.05
N GLY A 188 -10.62 -3.01 -3.22
CA GLY A 188 -11.84 -3.63 -2.72
C GLY A 188 -12.04 -5.09 -3.12
N GLY A 189 -12.77 -5.83 -2.30
CA GLY A 189 -13.11 -7.23 -2.50
C GLY A 189 -12.02 -8.23 -2.11
N CYS A 190 -10.87 -7.76 -1.62
CA CYS A 190 -9.78 -8.62 -1.18
C CYS A 190 -10.00 -9.16 0.24
N ARG A 191 -9.69 -10.45 0.49
CA ARG A 191 -9.84 -11.07 1.79
C ARG A 191 -8.94 -12.29 2.01
N PHE A 192 -8.72 -12.62 3.29
CA PHE A 192 -7.85 -13.73 3.72
C PHE A 192 -6.43 -13.58 3.18
N GLY A 193 -5.85 -12.39 3.39
CA GLY A 193 -4.54 -12.03 2.87
C GLY A 193 -3.45 -11.94 3.93
N THR A 194 -2.24 -12.29 3.53
CA THR A 194 -1.02 -12.10 4.32
C THR A 194 -0.02 -11.27 3.53
N ILE A 195 0.45 -10.17 4.14
CA ILE A 195 1.53 -9.33 3.62
C ILE A 195 2.64 -9.31 4.66
N ARG A 196 3.86 -9.71 4.32
CA ARG A 196 4.94 -9.78 5.30
C ARG A 196 6.32 -9.49 4.73
N ASN A 197 7.18 -8.92 5.59
CA ASN A 197 8.58 -8.61 5.29
C ASN A 197 8.74 -7.76 4.01
N VAL A 198 8.14 -6.57 4.03
CA VAL A 198 8.25 -5.60 2.94
C VAL A 198 9.18 -4.46 3.35
N LYS A 199 10.08 -4.03 2.48
CA LYS A 199 11.10 -3.05 2.84
C LYS A 199 11.53 -2.17 1.66
N GLY A 200 11.97 -0.97 1.99
CA GLY A 200 12.54 -0.02 1.03
C GLY A 200 11.94 1.37 1.14
N THR A 201 11.98 2.10 0.04
CA THR A 201 11.43 3.45 -0.06
C THR A 201 10.24 3.45 -1.02
N CYS A 202 9.10 3.98 -0.56
CA CYS A 202 7.94 4.27 -1.40
C CYS A 202 7.60 5.75 -1.33
N TYR A 203 7.22 6.32 -2.45
CA TYR A 203 6.85 7.72 -2.53
C TYR A 203 5.36 7.97 -2.29
N ASP A 204 4.60 6.92 -1.96
CA ASP A 204 3.30 6.96 -1.31
C ASP A 204 3.23 5.86 -0.23
N ASP A 205 2.18 5.07 -0.14
CA ASP A 205 2.01 4.08 0.91
C ASP A 205 2.87 2.82 0.66
N MET A 206 3.61 2.33 1.65
CA MET A 206 4.29 1.04 1.47
C MET A 206 3.30 -0.11 1.36
N VAL A 207 2.21 -0.04 2.15
CA VAL A 207 1.06 -0.94 2.04
C VAL A 207 -0.22 -0.12 2.18
N ALA A 208 -1.07 -0.15 1.17
CA ALA A 208 -2.39 0.49 1.16
C ALA A 208 -3.50 -0.56 1.08
N LEU A 209 -4.51 -0.44 1.95
CA LEU A 209 -5.77 -1.18 1.88
C LEU A 209 -6.90 -0.18 1.59
N ASN A 210 -7.35 -0.11 0.36
CA ASN A 210 -8.25 0.93 -0.15
C ASN A 210 -9.55 0.32 -0.66
N THR A 211 -10.63 0.41 0.12
CA THR A 211 -11.89 -0.30 -0.19
C THR A 211 -12.65 0.26 -1.38
N ASP A 212 -12.46 1.52 -1.69
CA ASP A 212 -13.30 2.24 -2.65
C ASP A 212 -12.46 3.21 -3.49
N ASP A 213 -11.23 2.86 -3.77
CA ASP A 213 -10.30 3.71 -4.50
C ASP A 213 -10.38 3.42 -6.01
N CYS A 214 -9.77 2.35 -6.50
CA CYS A 214 -9.91 1.90 -7.89
C CYS A 214 -11.06 0.91 -8.06
N TYR A 215 -11.23 0.03 -7.07
CA TYR A 215 -12.21 -1.06 -7.11
C TYR A 215 -13.02 -1.09 -5.81
N ASP A 216 -14.33 -1.01 -5.95
CA ASP A 216 -15.26 -0.97 -4.81
C ASP A 216 -15.44 -2.34 -4.16
N GLY A 217 -15.43 -2.37 -2.84
CA GLY A 217 -15.72 -3.58 -2.08
C GLY A 217 -15.07 -3.60 -0.69
N PRO A 218 -15.53 -4.44 0.24
CA PRO A 218 -14.91 -4.57 1.54
C PRO A 218 -13.53 -5.23 1.44
N ILE A 219 -12.63 -4.89 2.38
CA ILE A 219 -11.37 -5.59 2.59
C ILE A 219 -11.42 -6.25 3.97
N GLU A 220 -11.18 -7.55 4.04
CA GLU A 220 -11.43 -8.32 5.25
C GLU A 220 -10.33 -9.37 5.53
N ASP A 221 -10.05 -9.61 6.82
CA ASP A 221 -9.16 -10.69 7.26
C ASP A 221 -7.74 -10.58 6.69
N ILE A 222 -7.12 -9.41 6.88
CA ILE A 222 -5.77 -9.14 6.37
C ILE A 222 -4.76 -9.07 7.53
N SER A 223 -3.65 -9.76 7.37
CA SER A 223 -2.49 -9.66 8.27
C SER A 223 -1.32 -8.98 7.57
N ILE A 224 -0.82 -7.88 8.13
CA ILE A 224 0.37 -7.15 7.69
C ILE A 224 1.43 -7.30 8.78
N ASP A 225 2.62 -7.84 8.45
CA ASP A 225 3.66 -8.16 9.43
C ASP A 225 5.07 -7.87 8.88
N GLY A 226 5.75 -6.89 9.45
CA GLY A 226 7.10 -6.51 9.04
C GLY A 226 7.10 -5.54 7.85
N VAL A 227 6.91 -4.26 8.14
CA VAL A 227 7.04 -3.13 7.20
C VAL A 227 8.25 -2.30 7.61
N PHE A 228 9.24 -2.18 6.72
CA PHE A 228 10.50 -1.49 7.01
C PHE A 228 10.69 -0.31 6.04
N GLY A 229 10.32 0.89 6.48
CA GLY A 229 10.37 2.11 5.67
C GLY A 229 11.68 2.87 5.83
N ASP A 230 12.30 3.23 4.71
CA ASP A 230 13.43 4.14 4.66
C ASP A 230 13.02 5.43 3.94
N HIS A 231 12.69 6.48 4.70
CA HIS A 231 12.19 7.75 4.18
C HIS A 231 10.99 7.58 3.22
N SER A 232 10.11 6.64 3.52
CA SER A 232 8.85 6.43 2.78
C SER A 232 7.83 7.51 3.12
N LEU A 233 6.84 7.72 2.24
CA LEU A 233 5.79 8.69 2.55
C LEU A 233 4.95 8.20 3.74
N ARG A 234 4.42 6.97 3.67
CA ARG A 234 3.68 6.31 4.76
C ARG A 234 4.07 4.85 4.89
N GLY A 235 3.91 4.30 6.09
CA GLY A 235 4.09 2.86 6.31
C GLY A 235 2.89 2.05 5.84
N VAL A 236 1.78 2.13 6.56
CA VAL A 236 0.52 1.44 6.22
C VAL A 236 -0.64 2.42 6.21
N ARG A 237 -1.46 2.38 5.17
CA ARG A 237 -2.70 3.14 5.09
C ARG A 237 -3.91 2.21 4.96
N LEU A 238 -4.92 2.46 5.76
CA LEU A 238 -6.27 1.92 5.61
C LEU A 238 -7.15 3.05 5.10
N LEU A 239 -7.83 2.85 3.98
CA LEU A 239 -8.78 3.80 3.39
C LEU A 239 -10.14 3.15 3.24
N SER A 240 -11.17 3.78 3.82
CA SER A 240 -12.55 3.39 3.62
C SER A 240 -13.40 4.61 3.29
N LEU A 241 -14.21 4.53 2.27
CA LEU A 241 -15.16 5.58 1.88
C LEU A 241 -16.62 5.19 2.17
N LYS A 242 -17.03 3.99 1.79
CA LYS A 242 -18.38 3.43 2.04
C LYS A 242 -18.31 1.96 2.44
N ASN A 243 -17.43 1.19 1.80
CA ASN A 243 -17.21 -0.20 2.13
C ASN A 243 -16.24 -0.34 3.31
N PRO A 244 -16.42 -1.33 4.19
CA PRO A 244 -15.61 -1.43 5.38
C PRO A 244 -14.26 -2.12 5.16
N VAL A 245 -13.28 -1.70 5.98
CA VAL A 245 -12.07 -2.47 6.27
C VAL A 245 -12.31 -3.23 7.57
N LYS A 246 -12.15 -4.57 7.57
CA LYS A 246 -12.52 -5.41 8.71
C LYS A 246 -11.45 -6.42 9.10
N ARG A 247 -11.27 -6.60 10.40
CA ARG A 247 -10.39 -7.63 10.98
C ARG A 247 -8.98 -7.59 10.37
N VAL A 248 -8.36 -6.42 10.51
CA VAL A 248 -7.00 -6.17 10.02
C VAL A 248 -6.03 -6.10 11.19
N SER A 249 -4.95 -6.86 11.10
CA SER A 249 -3.82 -6.81 12.02
C SER A 249 -2.60 -6.22 11.32
N ILE A 250 -2.05 -5.14 11.90
CA ILE A 250 -0.81 -4.49 11.45
C ILE A 250 0.20 -4.62 12.57
N ARG A 251 1.36 -5.21 12.29
CA ARG A 251 2.41 -5.38 13.30
C ARG A 251 3.80 -5.29 12.74
N ASN A 252 4.75 -4.95 13.62
CA ASN A 252 6.16 -4.85 13.27
C ASN A 252 6.42 -3.81 12.17
N VAL A 253 6.04 -2.55 12.41
CA VAL A 253 6.30 -1.42 11.50
C VAL A 253 7.50 -0.65 12.03
N PHE A 254 8.55 -0.56 11.23
CA PHE A 254 9.81 0.07 11.58
C PHE A 254 10.23 1.10 10.54
N GLY A 255 10.83 2.19 11.00
CA GLY A 255 11.54 3.08 10.08
C GLY A 255 11.18 4.54 10.18
N THR A 256 11.44 5.24 9.08
CA THR A 256 11.22 6.68 8.99
C THR A 256 10.19 6.99 7.90
N PHE A 257 9.23 7.84 8.24
CA PHE A 257 8.12 8.17 7.37
C PHE A 257 7.96 9.68 7.27
N TYR A 258 7.70 10.16 6.07
CA TYR A 258 7.53 11.59 5.85
C TYR A 258 6.16 12.11 6.36
N GLN A 259 5.12 11.29 6.32
CA GLN A 259 3.79 11.65 6.84
C GLN A 259 3.46 10.85 8.10
N ASN A 260 3.09 9.60 7.99
CA ASN A 260 2.71 8.78 9.12
C ASN A 260 3.20 7.33 8.98
N ALA A 261 3.44 6.68 10.11
CA ALA A 261 3.68 5.25 10.13
C ALA A 261 2.39 4.47 9.81
N ILE A 262 1.26 4.92 10.39
CA ILE A 262 -0.07 4.32 10.22
C ILE A 262 -1.11 5.40 9.94
N GLY A 263 -1.83 5.26 8.83
CA GLY A 263 -2.99 6.06 8.48
C GLY A 263 -4.28 5.25 8.50
N VAL A 264 -5.29 5.68 9.25
CA VAL A 264 -6.66 5.16 9.22
C VAL A 264 -7.53 6.27 8.64
N THR A 265 -7.87 6.17 7.35
CA THR A 265 -8.26 7.34 6.58
C THR A 265 -9.61 7.21 5.88
N TYR A 266 -10.23 8.36 5.65
CA TYR A 266 -11.37 8.55 4.76
C TYR A 266 -10.98 9.33 3.49
N PHE A 267 -10.14 10.33 3.61
CA PHE A 267 -9.45 11.16 2.63
C PHE A 267 -10.32 11.93 1.61
N TYR A 268 -11.43 11.37 1.11
CA TYR A 268 -12.25 11.95 0.03
C TYR A 268 -13.62 12.46 0.51
N PRO A 269 -13.73 13.68 1.09
CA PRO A 269 -14.99 14.16 1.67
C PRO A 269 -16.12 14.39 0.66
N ARG A 270 -15.84 14.24 -0.63
CA ARG A 270 -16.81 14.57 -1.70
C ARG A 270 -17.89 13.50 -1.94
N ARG A 271 -17.78 12.32 -1.34
CA ARG A 271 -18.64 11.18 -1.70
C ARG A 271 -19.86 10.99 -0.81
N GLY A 272 -20.05 11.86 0.20
CA GLY A 272 -21.25 11.87 1.05
C GLY A 272 -21.48 10.62 1.89
N SER A 273 -20.49 9.73 1.99
CA SER A 273 -20.49 8.53 2.80
C SER A 273 -19.61 8.72 4.05
N ARG A 274 -19.58 7.73 4.90
CA ARG A 274 -18.66 7.63 6.04
C ARG A 274 -17.81 6.39 5.88
N GLY A 275 -16.52 6.50 6.14
CA GLY A 275 -15.63 5.33 6.16
C GLY A 275 -15.95 4.43 7.35
N LYS A 276 -15.74 3.14 7.20
CA LYS A 276 -16.07 2.11 8.20
C LYS A 276 -14.87 1.22 8.49
N MET A 277 -14.50 1.13 9.76
CA MET A 277 -13.42 0.26 10.23
C MET A 277 -13.95 -0.67 11.33
N GLU A 278 -13.72 -1.97 11.19
CA GLU A 278 -14.18 -2.96 12.17
C GLU A 278 -13.01 -3.83 12.63
N HIS A 279 -12.70 -3.80 13.92
CA HIS A 279 -11.65 -4.63 14.55
C HIS A 279 -10.26 -4.44 13.93
N ILE A 280 -9.70 -3.24 14.09
CA ILE A 280 -8.34 -2.91 13.64
C ILE A 280 -7.38 -3.04 14.83
N SER A 281 -6.29 -3.79 14.63
CA SER A 281 -5.22 -3.96 15.61
C SER A 281 -3.88 -3.52 15.03
N ILE A 282 -3.19 -2.64 15.74
CA ILE A 282 -1.87 -2.11 15.42
C ILE A 282 -0.93 -2.44 16.57
N SER A 283 0.22 -3.04 16.29
CA SER A 283 1.18 -3.36 17.35
C SER A 283 2.63 -3.33 16.89
N ASN A 284 3.55 -3.09 17.82
CA ASN A 284 4.99 -3.04 17.59
C ASN A 284 5.35 -2.02 16.49
N VAL A 285 5.06 -0.75 16.71
CA VAL A 285 5.43 0.34 15.81
C VAL A 285 6.61 1.11 16.39
N PHE A 286 7.72 1.18 15.66
CA PHE A 286 8.94 1.88 16.01
C PHE A 286 9.26 2.86 14.88
N ALA A 287 8.88 4.14 15.04
CA ALA A 287 8.89 5.09 13.95
C ALA A 287 9.44 6.46 14.35
N ALA A 288 10.00 7.14 13.36
CA ALA A 288 10.33 8.56 13.44
C ALA A 288 9.88 9.28 12.16
N HIS A 289 9.68 10.60 12.22
CA HIS A 289 9.47 11.38 11.03
C HIS A 289 10.76 11.52 10.23
N ALA A 290 10.67 11.34 8.91
CA ALA A 290 11.75 11.59 7.99
C ALA A 290 11.73 13.04 7.52
N PRO A 291 12.90 13.67 7.29
CA PRO A 291 12.98 14.94 6.61
C PRO A 291 12.35 14.82 5.22
N ARG A 292 11.59 15.85 4.83
CA ARG A 292 11.04 15.91 3.48
C ARG A 292 12.18 15.90 2.47
N ARG A 293 12.11 15.02 1.50
CA ARG A 293 12.98 15.11 0.34
C ARG A 293 12.53 16.28 -0.53
N PRO A 294 13.44 17.18 -0.97
CA PRO A 294 13.09 18.34 -1.79
C PRO A 294 12.33 17.97 -3.08
N GLU A 295 12.59 16.77 -3.59
CA GLU A 295 12.03 16.23 -4.81
C GLU A 295 10.55 15.82 -4.65
N TYR A 296 10.06 15.61 -3.43
CA TYR A 296 8.64 15.38 -3.22
C TYR A 296 7.84 16.61 -3.60
N ASN A 297 7.05 16.49 -4.64
CA ASN A 297 6.21 17.58 -5.12
C ASN A 297 4.93 17.78 -4.31
N LYS A 298 4.84 17.22 -3.11
CA LYS A 298 3.71 17.44 -2.20
C LYS A 298 4.10 18.59 -1.25
N PRO A 299 3.50 19.81 -1.42
CA PRO A 299 3.67 20.86 -0.45
C PRO A 299 3.04 20.40 0.87
N GLY A 300 3.77 20.44 1.94
CA GLY A 300 3.24 20.08 3.25
C GLY A 300 4.24 20.38 4.33
N LYS A 301 3.73 20.89 5.42
CA LYS A 301 4.40 20.86 6.71
C LYS A 301 4.28 19.43 7.23
N TYR A 302 5.11 19.04 8.18
CA TYR A 302 4.95 17.83 8.99
C TYR A 302 3.67 17.95 9.85
N ASN A 303 2.51 17.72 9.25
CA ASN A 303 1.21 17.93 9.88
C ASN A 303 0.49 16.61 10.18
N TYR A 304 1.18 15.51 10.06
CA TYR A 304 0.62 14.17 10.26
C TYR A 304 1.20 13.55 11.52
N SER A 305 0.35 13.01 12.35
CA SER A 305 0.74 12.21 13.51
C SER A 305 1.30 10.85 13.07
N HIS A 306 2.15 10.23 13.87
CA HIS A 306 2.67 8.89 13.57
C HIS A 306 1.54 7.86 13.40
N VAL A 307 0.48 7.96 14.22
CA VAL A 307 -0.79 7.26 14.00
C VAL A 307 -1.87 8.32 13.75
N TRP A 308 -2.32 8.39 12.51
CA TRP A 308 -3.31 9.37 12.10
C TRP A 308 -4.64 8.70 11.79
N VAL A 309 -5.66 8.98 12.63
CA VAL A 309 -7.06 8.63 12.37
C VAL A 309 -7.75 9.88 11.81
N ASP A 310 -8.17 9.79 10.56
CA ASP A 310 -8.76 10.89 9.81
C ASP A 310 -10.18 11.21 10.30
N ARG A 311 -10.80 12.16 9.67
CA ARG A 311 -12.20 12.58 9.91
C ARG A 311 -13.21 11.65 9.24
N THR A 312 -14.46 11.75 9.65
CA THR A 312 -15.63 11.14 8.98
C THR A 312 -15.57 9.61 8.93
N LEU A 313 -15.07 9.00 10.00
CA LEU A 313 -14.95 7.55 10.16
C LEU A 313 -15.89 7.03 11.25
N ASP A 314 -16.43 5.85 11.05
CA ASP A 314 -17.09 5.05 12.07
C ASP A 314 -16.23 3.81 12.35
N ILE A 315 -15.62 3.75 13.54
CA ILE A 315 -14.68 2.72 13.95
C ILE A 315 -15.27 1.93 15.12
N ASP A 316 -15.43 0.62 14.93
CA ASP A 316 -15.95 -0.26 15.99
C ASP A 316 -14.92 -0.44 17.11
N SER A 317 -13.73 -0.93 16.76
CA SER A 317 -12.62 -1.04 17.70
C SER A 317 -11.27 -0.78 17.02
N LEU A 318 -10.45 0.02 17.69
CA LEU A 318 -9.08 0.29 17.32
C LEU A 318 -8.19 0.01 18.53
N THR A 319 -7.26 -0.91 18.37
CA THR A 319 -6.25 -1.22 19.37
C THR A 319 -4.88 -0.80 18.87
N ILE A 320 -4.14 -0.07 19.70
CA ILE A 320 -2.76 0.38 19.45
C ILE A 320 -1.93 -0.10 20.63
N ASP A 321 -0.97 -0.98 20.38
CA ASP A 321 -0.13 -1.57 21.41
C ASP A 321 1.34 -1.52 21.04
N ASN A 322 2.19 -1.27 22.01
CA ASN A 322 3.64 -1.22 21.84
C ASN A 322 4.07 -0.22 20.73
N LEU A 323 3.76 1.07 20.98
CA LEU A 323 4.07 2.17 20.07
C LEU A 323 5.24 2.99 20.63
N HIS A 324 6.35 2.99 19.91
CA HIS A 324 7.55 3.75 20.26
C HIS A 324 7.89 4.70 19.12
N CYS A 325 7.72 5.99 19.33
CA CYS A 325 7.97 7.00 18.31
C CYS A 325 8.83 8.13 18.83
N ARG A 326 9.63 8.66 17.93
CA ARG A 326 10.46 9.84 18.15
C ARG A 326 10.09 10.95 17.18
N GLU A 327 9.86 12.14 17.72
CA GLU A 327 9.52 13.32 16.95
C GLU A 327 10.59 14.39 17.06
N THR A 328 11.14 14.80 15.93
CA THR A 328 12.19 15.81 15.86
C THR A 328 11.87 16.97 14.93
N LEU A 329 10.81 16.86 14.13
CA LEU A 329 10.56 17.72 12.98
C LEU A 329 9.18 18.38 12.97
N GLY A 330 8.15 17.66 13.41
CA GLY A 330 6.75 18.10 13.29
C GLY A 330 6.14 18.55 14.61
N GLU A 331 5.25 19.52 14.56
CA GLU A 331 4.48 19.96 15.74
C GLU A 331 3.13 19.24 15.76
N THR A 332 3.15 17.90 15.82
CA THR A 332 1.92 17.08 15.79
C THR A 332 1.89 16.10 16.96
N PRO A 333 0.70 15.77 17.47
CA PRO A 333 0.56 14.75 18.50
C PRO A 333 1.03 13.38 17.97
N LEU A 334 1.41 12.48 18.86
CA LEU A 334 1.77 11.11 18.47
C LEU A 334 0.60 10.40 17.79
N ILE A 335 -0.57 10.47 18.41
CA ILE A 335 -1.84 9.91 17.90
C ILE A 335 -2.86 11.05 17.75
N LYS A 336 -3.49 11.14 16.58
CA LYS A 336 -4.55 12.11 16.34
C LYS A 336 -5.82 11.42 15.86
N VAL A 337 -6.94 11.76 16.52
CA VAL A 337 -8.28 11.39 16.07
C VAL A 337 -8.94 12.62 15.48
N GLY A 338 -9.32 12.55 14.21
CA GLY A 338 -9.91 13.66 13.47
C GLY A 338 -11.36 13.96 13.84
N SER A 339 -11.83 15.14 13.44
CA SER A 339 -13.21 15.60 13.68
C SER A 339 -14.23 14.72 12.96
N ASP A 340 -15.45 14.65 13.49
CA ASP A 340 -16.54 13.84 12.91
C ASP A 340 -16.20 12.33 12.79
N THR A 341 -15.24 11.85 13.58
CA THR A 341 -14.91 10.43 13.67
C THR A 341 -15.51 9.85 14.95
N ASN A 342 -16.17 8.71 14.82
CA ASN A 342 -16.78 7.99 15.93
C ASN A 342 -15.99 6.71 16.17
N ILE A 343 -15.40 6.55 17.35
CA ILE A 343 -14.71 5.31 17.77
C ILE A 343 -15.47 4.72 18.96
N ARG A 344 -16.05 3.54 18.80
CA ARG A 344 -16.76 2.90 19.91
C ARG A 344 -15.81 2.48 21.04
N ASN A 345 -14.69 1.84 20.69
CA ASN A 345 -13.65 1.41 21.64
C ASN A 345 -12.27 1.75 21.08
N LEU A 346 -11.52 2.59 21.78
CA LEU A 346 -10.11 2.88 21.52
C LEU A 346 -9.27 2.37 22.69
N SER A 347 -8.32 1.48 22.39
CA SER A 347 -7.37 0.99 23.38
C SER A 347 -5.95 1.38 22.97
N ILE A 348 -5.21 2.01 23.87
CA ILE A 348 -3.83 2.43 23.68
C ILE A 348 -3.03 1.88 24.85
N SER A 349 -1.97 1.10 24.53
CA SER A 349 -1.15 0.47 25.58
C SER A 349 0.34 0.44 25.19
N ASN A 350 1.19 0.44 26.23
CA ASN A 350 2.64 0.31 26.10
C ASN A 350 3.24 1.34 25.13
N VAL A 351 3.01 2.63 25.42
CA VAL A 351 3.48 3.72 24.56
C VAL A 351 4.65 4.45 25.19
N THR A 352 5.70 4.65 24.39
CA THR A 352 6.79 5.57 24.69
C THR A 352 6.81 6.67 23.62
N TRP A 353 6.77 7.93 24.05
CA TRP A 353 6.80 9.10 23.21
C TRP A 353 8.04 9.96 23.51
N GLU A 354 8.90 10.12 22.53
CA GLU A 354 10.10 10.97 22.63
C GLU A 354 9.89 12.22 21.77
N ASN A 355 9.53 13.33 22.43
CA ASN A 355 9.38 14.63 21.78
C ASN A 355 10.64 15.47 21.95
N GLU A 356 11.34 15.73 20.86
CA GLU A 356 12.55 16.58 20.82
C GLU A 356 12.35 17.88 20.04
N VAL A 357 11.11 18.24 19.70
CA VAL A 357 10.80 19.45 18.89
C VAL A 357 10.97 20.75 19.69
N GLY A 358 10.93 20.64 21.02
CA GLY A 358 11.11 21.79 21.91
C GLY A 358 9.82 22.56 22.23
N VAL A 359 8.67 22.02 21.82
CA VAL A 359 7.33 22.46 22.23
C VAL A 359 6.53 21.28 22.75
N PRO A 360 5.66 21.43 23.76
CA PRO A 360 4.83 20.34 24.26
C PRO A 360 3.90 19.79 23.16
N LEU A 361 3.87 18.46 22.99
CA LEU A 361 3.03 17.78 22.04
C LEU A 361 2.27 16.66 22.74
N PRO A 362 0.94 16.62 22.69
CA PRO A 362 0.19 15.58 23.39
C PRO A 362 0.43 14.19 22.78
N LEU A 363 0.41 13.17 23.62
CA LEU A 363 0.42 11.79 23.16
C LEU A 363 -0.84 11.50 22.32
N LEU A 364 -2.03 11.86 22.84
CA LEU A 364 -3.30 11.71 22.12
C LEU A 364 -4.02 13.06 22.00
N ARG A 365 -4.34 13.48 20.79
CA ARG A 365 -5.27 14.58 20.52
C ARG A 365 -6.56 14.04 19.91
N ASN A 366 -7.66 14.25 20.62
CA ASN A 366 -8.98 13.82 20.17
C ASN A 366 -9.84 15.02 19.74
N LEU A 367 -10.25 15.03 18.46
CA LEU A 367 -11.24 15.98 17.91
C LEU A 367 -12.58 15.29 17.58
N GLY A 368 -12.65 13.97 17.72
CA GLY A 368 -13.81 13.14 17.40
C GLY A 368 -14.61 12.71 18.61
N ASN A 369 -15.36 11.64 18.48
CA ASN A 369 -16.20 11.05 19.52
C ASN A 369 -15.66 9.65 19.86
N ILE A 370 -15.18 9.45 21.07
CA ILE A 370 -14.71 8.16 21.57
C ILE A 370 -15.69 7.65 22.62
N GLY A 371 -16.32 6.51 22.38
CA GLY A 371 -17.25 5.89 23.35
C GLY A 371 -16.53 5.43 24.61
N LYS A 372 -15.48 4.63 24.44
CA LYS A 372 -14.63 4.15 25.53
C LYS A 372 -13.16 4.28 25.15
N LEU A 373 -12.38 4.94 25.99
CA LEU A 373 -10.94 5.06 25.88
C LEU A 373 -10.28 4.24 27.00
N TYR A 374 -9.40 3.32 26.63
CA TYR A 374 -8.58 2.55 27.54
C TYR A 374 -7.12 2.95 27.34
N LEU A 375 -6.48 3.39 28.43
CA LEU A 375 -5.06 3.76 28.48
C LEU A 375 -4.35 2.87 29.48
N TYR A 376 -3.31 2.18 29.04
CA TYR A 376 -2.52 1.30 29.88
C TYR A 376 -1.05 1.46 29.61
N ASN A 377 -0.24 1.71 30.65
CA ASN A 377 1.20 1.89 30.53
C ASN A 377 1.57 2.87 29.39
N THR A 378 0.97 4.07 29.45
CA THR A 378 1.18 5.17 28.49
C THR A 378 2.02 6.25 29.15
N ASP A 379 3.24 6.46 28.67
CA ASP A 379 4.16 7.46 29.20
C ASP A 379 4.34 8.60 28.18
N PRO A 380 3.78 9.79 28.41
CA PRO A 380 3.98 10.95 27.55
C PRO A 380 5.31 11.67 27.82
N GLY A 381 6.12 11.24 28.79
CA GLY A 381 7.30 11.96 29.24
C GLY A 381 6.93 13.29 29.92
N GLU A 382 7.47 14.40 29.38
CA GLU A 382 7.15 15.77 29.86
C GLU A 382 5.91 16.37 29.18
N ASP A 383 5.30 15.67 28.22
CA ASP A 383 4.18 16.11 27.41
C ASP A 383 2.83 15.76 28.05
N GLU A 384 1.74 16.28 27.48
CA GLU A 384 0.39 15.94 27.93
C GLU A 384 -0.02 14.54 27.40
N LEU A 385 -0.62 13.73 28.27
CA LEU A 385 -1.16 12.43 27.85
C LEU A 385 -2.33 12.60 26.87
N LEU A 386 -3.24 13.55 27.14
CA LEU A 386 -4.49 13.71 26.39
C LEU A 386 -4.91 15.17 26.27
N VAL A 387 -5.02 15.66 25.03
CA VAL A 387 -5.75 16.87 24.70
C VAL A 387 -7.09 16.49 24.07
N ASN A 388 -8.19 16.74 24.75
CA ASN A 388 -9.54 16.38 24.29
C ASN A 388 -10.34 17.62 23.87
N GLU A 389 -10.54 17.80 22.59
CA GLU A 389 -11.39 18.84 21.97
C GLU A 389 -12.70 18.26 21.42
N GLY A 390 -12.85 16.93 21.44
CA GLY A 390 -14.05 16.20 21.08
C GLY A 390 -14.83 15.70 22.28
N THR A 391 -15.37 14.49 22.21
CA THR A 391 -16.08 13.84 23.33
C THR A 391 -15.48 12.48 23.67
N ILE A 392 -15.46 12.16 24.96
CA ILE A 392 -15.08 10.82 25.45
C ILE A 392 -16.13 10.38 26.48
N GLY A 393 -16.84 9.29 26.19
CA GLY A 393 -17.90 8.78 27.06
C GLY A 393 -17.37 8.16 28.36
N LYS A 394 -16.31 7.35 28.28
CA LYS A 394 -15.65 6.75 29.44
C LYS A 394 -14.16 6.64 29.21
N ILE A 395 -13.38 7.03 30.21
CA ILE A 395 -11.92 6.80 30.25
C ILE A 395 -11.65 5.73 31.31
N THR A 396 -10.80 4.78 31.00
CA THR A 396 -10.23 3.82 31.95
C THR A 396 -8.73 3.87 31.80
N GLU A 397 -8.07 4.30 32.86
CA GLU A 397 -6.61 4.43 32.95
C GLU A 397 -6.11 3.45 34.00
N ILE A 398 -5.07 2.64 33.65
CA ILE A 398 -4.52 1.60 34.52
C ILE A 398 -2.99 1.66 34.48
#